data_001cfc97e0ed2e430afeabc64dc75cc7
#
_entry.id   001cfc97e0ed2e430afeabc64dc75cc7
#
_cell.length_a   1.000
_cell.length_b   1.000
_cell.length_c   1.000
_cell.angle_alpha   90.00
_cell.angle_beta   90.00
_cell.angle_gamma   90.00
#
_symmetry.space_group_name_H-M   'P 1'
#
loop_
_entity.id
_entity.type
_entity.pdbx_description
1 polymer ?
#
loop_
_entity_poly.entity_id
_entity_poly.type
_entity_poly.pdbx_seq_one_letter_code
_entity_poly.pdbx_strand_id
1 'polypeptide(L)'
;FFQTFVKVWIEEYGPVHNFVASPPCESHISTTIDDYINISVNYSKYTYEAVHELVPEARVFFDGWGVRANTPPCIWTMPGVMQRFVDSMPDEVYMLDLWPNRKETDATFRDPMYRDANYSPLRKARYVLEALNEFGGDDHMHGDFARHIEAAKEMTDPSIVEHGDGFGNCTELCGVSLHFFDLIFQLAWNPKDITVQSFLEDSAKRRYGGLAPEIGVKAMKTLEQAVYCDDRDSSHARYQKRCYLVRPQRRQVPLSETQQVVDLLNDYMTTMTALPDDKKTDAIGQDMYDVMRQYITE
;
A
#
# COMPACT_ATOMS: atom_id res chain seq x y z
N PHE A 1 -17.36 20.74 -16.62
CA PHE A 1 -16.85 19.43 -16.98
C PHE A 1 -17.22 18.37 -15.94
N PHE A 2 -16.81 18.51 -14.68
CA PHE A 2 -17.07 17.52 -13.63
C PHE A 2 -18.56 17.23 -13.43
N GLN A 3 -19.43 18.24 -13.36
CA GLN A 3 -20.88 18.06 -13.25
C GLN A 3 -21.43 17.24 -14.41
N THR A 4 -21.02 17.52 -15.65
CA THR A 4 -21.46 16.75 -16.82
C THR A 4 -21.00 15.30 -16.72
N PHE A 5 -19.76 15.07 -16.31
CA PHE A 5 -19.22 13.73 -16.12
C PHE A 5 -20.00 12.93 -15.07
N VAL A 6 -20.18 13.50 -13.88
CA VAL A 6 -20.94 12.85 -12.79
C VAL A 6 -22.38 12.58 -13.19
N LYS A 7 -23.03 13.53 -13.88
CA LYS A 7 -24.39 13.34 -14.37
C LYS A 7 -24.51 12.17 -15.34
N VAL A 8 -23.65 12.11 -16.36
CA VAL A 8 -23.62 11.01 -17.34
C VAL A 8 -23.32 9.69 -16.64
N TRP A 9 -22.40 9.68 -15.68
CA TRP A 9 -22.09 8.48 -14.94
C TRP A 9 -23.30 7.94 -14.17
N ILE A 10 -24.06 8.81 -13.49
CA ILE A 10 -25.26 8.40 -12.76
C ILE A 10 -26.36 7.93 -13.73
N GLU A 11 -26.52 8.59 -14.88
CA GLU A 11 -27.48 8.20 -15.92
C GLU A 11 -27.20 6.81 -16.48
N GLU A 12 -25.91 6.46 -16.67
CA GLU A 12 -25.50 5.19 -17.29
C GLU A 12 -25.42 4.02 -16.28
N TYR A 13 -24.93 4.29 -15.06
CA TYR A 13 -24.59 3.24 -14.07
C TYR A 13 -25.49 3.24 -12.83
N GLY A 14 -26.37 4.22 -12.71
CA GLY A 14 -27.23 4.40 -11.53
C GLY A 14 -26.58 5.20 -10.41
N PRO A 15 -27.26 5.33 -9.27
CA PRO A 15 -26.79 6.15 -8.15
C PRO A 15 -25.50 5.57 -7.56
N VAL A 16 -24.50 6.41 -7.45
CA VAL A 16 -23.19 6.11 -6.84
C VAL A 16 -22.97 7.07 -5.69
N HIS A 17 -22.58 6.55 -4.53
CA HIS A 17 -22.39 7.33 -3.31
C HIS A 17 -20.92 7.51 -2.91
N ASN A 18 -20.00 6.85 -3.59
CA ASN A 18 -18.57 6.97 -3.31
C ASN A 18 -17.82 7.31 -4.58
N PHE A 19 -17.05 8.38 -4.54
CA PHE A 19 -16.24 8.87 -5.65
C PHE A 19 -14.79 8.97 -5.21
N VAL A 20 -13.88 8.60 -6.10
CA VAL A 20 -12.44 8.83 -5.89
C VAL A 20 -11.99 9.93 -6.84
N ALA A 21 -11.30 10.91 -6.30
CA ALA A 21 -10.72 12.02 -7.05
C ALA A 21 -9.22 12.10 -6.78
N SER A 22 -8.42 12.20 -7.84
CA SER A 22 -6.98 12.35 -7.71
C SER A 22 -6.60 13.81 -8.02
N PRO A 23 -5.99 14.54 -7.08
CA PRO A 23 -5.36 15.80 -7.43
C PRO A 23 -4.33 15.60 -8.54
N PRO A 24 -4.08 16.60 -9.40
CA PRO A 24 -3.08 16.48 -10.44
C PRO A 24 -1.72 16.08 -9.87
N CYS A 25 -1.19 14.95 -10.32
CA CYS A 25 0.10 14.41 -9.90
C CYS A 25 0.95 14.02 -11.11
N GLU A 26 2.26 13.92 -10.93
CA GLU A 26 3.22 13.49 -11.95
C GLU A 26 3.11 14.24 -13.28
N SER A 27 2.48 15.40 -13.27
CA SER A 27 2.28 16.22 -14.44
C SER A 27 3.25 17.40 -14.44
N HIS A 28 3.96 17.58 -15.55
CA HIS A 28 4.76 18.79 -15.80
C HIS A 28 3.81 19.91 -16.23
N ILE A 29 3.31 20.64 -15.27
CA ILE A 29 2.55 21.86 -15.57
C ILE A 29 3.56 22.93 -15.90
N SER A 30 3.55 23.40 -17.14
CA SER A 30 4.37 24.54 -17.62
C SER A 30 3.80 25.85 -17.07
N THR A 31 3.91 26.06 -15.75
CA THR A 31 3.34 27.21 -15.05
C THR A 31 4.18 27.57 -13.82
N THR A 32 3.83 28.65 -13.14
CA THR A 32 4.48 28.99 -11.87
C THR A 32 4.07 28.02 -10.75
N ILE A 33 4.87 27.95 -9.70
CA ILE A 33 4.53 27.15 -8.51
C ILE A 33 3.19 27.58 -7.93
N ASP A 34 2.95 28.89 -7.84
CA ASP A 34 1.69 29.44 -7.30
C ASP A 34 0.48 29.04 -8.15
N ASP A 35 0.61 29.05 -9.47
CA ASP A 35 -0.45 28.59 -10.37
C ASP A 35 -0.70 27.10 -10.18
N TYR A 36 0.36 26.31 -10.03
CA TYR A 36 0.23 24.87 -9.80
C TYR A 36 -0.48 24.55 -8.47
N ILE A 37 -0.14 25.26 -7.40
CA ILE A 37 -0.84 25.17 -6.12
C ILE A 37 -2.34 25.51 -6.31
N ASN A 38 -2.63 26.63 -6.98
CA ASN A 38 -3.99 27.06 -7.21
C ASN A 38 -4.79 26.05 -8.06
N ILE A 39 -4.19 25.52 -9.12
CA ILE A 39 -4.81 24.49 -9.96
C ILE A 39 -5.13 23.25 -9.11
N SER A 40 -4.17 22.76 -8.33
CA SER A 40 -4.34 21.53 -7.55
C SER A 40 -5.40 21.67 -6.45
N VAL A 41 -5.40 22.76 -5.72
CA VAL A 41 -6.41 23.06 -4.69
C VAL A 41 -7.79 23.25 -5.32
N ASN A 42 -7.88 24.05 -6.39
CA ASN A 42 -9.15 24.33 -7.06
C ASN A 42 -9.72 23.09 -7.78
N TYR A 43 -8.86 22.23 -8.36
CA TYR A 43 -9.30 20.97 -8.93
C TYR A 43 -10.05 20.13 -7.90
N SER A 44 -9.46 19.94 -6.73
CA SER A 44 -10.06 19.15 -5.66
C SER A 44 -11.37 19.77 -5.17
N LYS A 45 -11.37 21.09 -4.94
CA LYS A 45 -12.57 21.84 -4.55
C LYS A 45 -13.71 21.69 -5.58
N TYR A 46 -13.45 21.94 -6.84
CA TYR A 46 -14.48 21.88 -7.89
C TYR A 46 -14.96 20.46 -8.14
N THR A 47 -14.11 19.45 -7.96
CA THR A 47 -14.54 18.07 -8.03
C THR A 47 -15.50 17.75 -6.90
N TYR A 48 -15.16 18.13 -5.68
CA TYR A 48 -16.03 17.97 -4.51
C TYR A 48 -17.38 18.66 -4.72
N GLU A 49 -17.38 19.94 -5.06
CA GLU A 49 -18.61 20.73 -5.29
C GLU A 49 -19.49 20.12 -6.39
N ALA A 50 -18.89 19.68 -7.49
CA ALA A 50 -19.61 19.08 -8.62
C ALA A 50 -20.29 17.76 -8.24
N VAL A 51 -19.67 16.95 -7.40
CA VAL A 51 -20.25 15.70 -6.90
C VAL A 51 -21.41 16.00 -5.95
N HIS A 52 -21.20 16.87 -4.96
CA HIS A 52 -22.21 17.15 -3.93
C HIS A 52 -23.43 17.93 -4.45
N GLU A 53 -23.28 18.71 -5.53
CA GLU A 53 -24.43 19.33 -6.19
C GLU A 53 -25.42 18.32 -6.75
N LEU A 54 -24.91 17.17 -7.22
CA LEU A 54 -25.71 16.10 -7.84
C LEU A 54 -26.06 14.97 -6.88
N VAL A 55 -25.19 14.70 -5.92
CA VAL A 55 -25.31 13.63 -4.92
C VAL A 55 -24.86 14.19 -3.56
N PRO A 56 -25.75 14.92 -2.85
CA PRO A 56 -25.38 15.62 -1.60
C PRO A 56 -24.82 14.71 -0.50
N GLU A 57 -25.23 13.44 -0.46
CA GLU A 57 -24.77 12.45 0.51
C GLU A 57 -23.52 11.68 0.07
N ALA A 58 -22.92 12.01 -1.07
CA ALA A 58 -21.76 11.31 -1.57
C ALA A 58 -20.52 11.52 -0.69
N ARG A 59 -19.70 10.48 -0.62
CA ARG A 59 -18.34 10.56 -0.06
C ARG A 59 -17.35 10.76 -1.18
N VAL A 60 -16.53 11.78 -1.08
CA VAL A 60 -15.45 12.04 -2.03
C VAL A 60 -14.12 11.71 -1.36
N PHE A 61 -13.47 10.69 -1.86
CA PHE A 61 -12.16 10.25 -1.40
C PHE A 61 -11.10 10.89 -2.28
N PHE A 62 -10.15 11.56 -1.67
CA PHE A 62 -9.00 12.11 -2.37
C PHE A 62 -7.83 11.14 -2.33
N ASP A 63 -7.34 10.81 -3.50
CA ASP A 63 -6.19 9.94 -3.67
C ASP A 63 -4.91 10.58 -3.11
N GLY A 64 -4.33 9.89 -2.14
CA GLY A 64 -3.10 10.30 -1.48
C GLY A 64 -1.87 10.31 -2.39
N TRP A 65 -1.86 9.55 -3.50
CA TRP A 65 -0.78 9.61 -4.46
C TRP A 65 -0.63 11.01 -5.05
N GLY A 66 -1.74 11.62 -5.47
CA GLY A 66 -1.76 13.00 -5.96
C GLY A 66 -1.24 14.02 -4.95
N VAL A 67 -1.24 13.69 -3.66
CA VAL A 67 -0.74 14.54 -2.58
C VAL A 67 0.72 14.22 -2.22
N ARG A 68 1.19 12.99 -2.43
CA ARG A 68 2.56 12.55 -2.11
C ARG A 68 3.51 12.60 -3.29
N ALA A 69 3.09 12.02 -4.41
CA ALA A 69 3.94 11.78 -5.58
C ALA A 69 4.04 12.98 -6.51
N ASN A 70 4.15 14.15 -5.94
CA ASN A 70 4.26 15.35 -6.75
C ASN A 70 5.66 15.48 -7.34
N THR A 71 5.72 15.85 -8.61
CA THR A 71 6.99 16.20 -9.26
C THR A 71 7.69 17.30 -8.45
N PRO A 72 9.01 17.19 -8.19
CA PRO A 72 9.71 18.23 -7.45
C PRO A 72 9.56 19.62 -8.08
N PRO A 73 9.30 20.66 -7.26
CA PRO A 73 9.13 20.61 -5.83
C PRO A 73 7.75 20.08 -5.43
N CYS A 74 7.69 19.20 -4.42
CA CYS A 74 6.41 18.74 -3.88
C CYS A 74 5.66 19.90 -3.24
N ILE A 75 4.64 20.43 -3.91
CA ILE A 75 3.90 21.61 -3.46
C ILE A 75 3.18 21.39 -2.13
N TRP A 76 2.76 20.15 -1.85
CA TRP A 76 1.97 19.82 -0.67
C TRP A 76 2.77 19.94 0.63
N THR A 77 4.10 19.80 0.56
CA THR A 77 5.00 20.00 1.70
C THR A 77 5.40 21.47 1.89
N MET A 78 4.99 22.36 0.97
CA MET A 78 5.25 23.79 1.12
C MET A 78 4.39 24.40 2.24
N PRO A 79 4.93 25.38 2.99
CA PRO A 79 4.22 25.99 4.11
C PRO A 79 2.82 26.50 3.73
N GLY A 80 1.80 26.03 4.44
CA GLY A 80 0.42 26.46 4.29
C GLY A 80 -0.35 25.87 3.11
N VAL A 81 0.27 25.14 2.20
CA VAL A 81 -0.44 24.56 1.03
C VAL A 81 -1.43 23.50 1.46
N MET A 82 -1.01 22.57 2.33
CA MET A 82 -1.89 21.54 2.86
C MET A 82 -3.05 22.13 3.67
N GLN A 83 -2.80 23.18 4.43
CA GLN A 83 -3.87 23.89 5.13
C GLN A 83 -4.87 24.51 4.16
N ARG A 84 -4.41 25.16 3.09
CA ARG A 84 -5.29 25.70 2.05
C ARG A 84 -6.14 24.64 1.38
N PHE A 85 -5.58 23.44 1.16
CA PHE A 85 -6.33 22.31 0.62
C PHE A 85 -7.45 21.93 1.57
N VAL A 86 -7.14 21.69 2.84
CA VAL A 86 -8.14 21.30 3.85
C VAL A 86 -9.20 22.40 4.03
N ASP A 87 -8.81 23.68 4.10
CA ASP A 87 -9.73 24.82 4.24
C ASP A 87 -10.62 25.01 3.00
N SER A 88 -10.23 24.50 1.85
CA SER A 88 -11.04 24.57 0.62
C SER A 88 -12.10 23.49 0.54
N MET A 89 -12.02 22.46 1.40
CA MET A 89 -12.96 21.37 1.49
C MET A 89 -13.94 21.64 2.64
N PRO A 90 -15.21 21.28 2.50
CA PRO A 90 -16.12 21.28 3.64
C PRO A 90 -15.82 20.13 4.60
N ASP A 91 -16.61 20.04 5.66
CA ASP A 91 -16.35 19.34 6.93
C ASP A 91 -15.95 17.86 6.86
N GLU A 92 -16.08 17.17 5.74
CA GLU A 92 -15.69 15.76 5.61
C GLU A 92 -14.78 15.52 4.40
N VAL A 93 -13.48 15.62 4.61
CA VAL A 93 -12.48 15.14 3.63
C VAL A 93 -12.16 13.68 3.93
N TYR A 94 -12.34 12.82 2.95
CA TYR A 94 -11.87 11.44 3.00
C TYR A 94 -10.53 11.35 2.27
N MET A 95 -9.51 10.85 2.94
CA MET A 95 -8.17 10.68 2.37
C MET A 95 -7.86 9.19 2.20
N LEU A 96 -7.56 8.77 0.98
CA LEU A 96 -6.96 7.47 0.70
C LEU A 96 -5.45 7.63 0.76
N ASP A 97 -4.83 7.33 1.88
CA ASP A 97 -3.38 7.43 2.01
C ASP A 97 -2.70 6.21 1.37
N LEU A 98 -2.27 6.35 0.14
CA LEU A 98 -1.50 5.32 -0.57
C LEU A 98 -0.10 5.25 0.01
N TRP A 99 0.12 4.26 0.86
CA TRP A 99 1.37 4.10 1.58
C TRP A 99 2.21 2.93 1.04
N PRO A 100 3.24 3.22 0.24
CA PRO A 100 4.10 2.19 -0.33
C PRO A 100 5.08 1.58 0.67
N ASN A 101 5.15 2.11 1.90
CA ASN A 101 6.07 1.63 2.93
C ASN A 101 7.54 1.51 2.43
N ARG A 102 7.98 2.47 1.64
CA ARG A 102 9.35 2.49 1.09
C ARG A 102 10.30 3.21 2.02
N LYS A 103 11.32 2.52 2.50
CA LYS A 103 12.36 3.11 3.35
C LYS A 103 13.42 3.90 2.61
N GLU A 104 13.64 3.61 1.36
CA GLU A 104 14.99 3.74 0.83
C GLU A 104 15.41 5.06 0.24
N THR A 105 14.54 5.91 -0.23
CA THR A 105 14.98 7.04 -1.06
C THR A 105 14.21 8.30 -0.93
N ASP A 106 13.01 8.23 -0.39
CA ASP A 106 12.17 9.40 -0.29
C ASP A 106 11.48 9.45 1.07
N ALA A 107 11.83 10.45 1.87
CA ALA A 107 11.24 10.66 3.18
C ALA A 107 9.70 10.77 3.11
N THR A 108 9.16 11.22 1.97
CA THR A 108 7.71 11.37 1.75
C THR A 108 6.95 10.06 1.70
N PHE A 109 7.62 8.94 1.42
CA PHE A 109 6.97 7.61 1.32
C PHE A 109 7.29 6.67 2.48
N ARG A 110 8.09 7.14 3.43
CA ARG A 110 8.58 6.31 4.53
C ARG A 110 7.49 5.97 5.52
N ASP A 111 6.69 6.95 5.88
CA ASP A 111 5.66 6.84 6.90
C ASP A 111 4.28 7.20 6.33
N PRO A 112 3.18 6.70 6.92
CA PRO A 112 1.84 7.19 6.61
C PRO A 112 1.74 8.70 6.81
N MET A 113 0.87 9.38 6.05
CA MET A 113 0.74 10.84 6.12
C MET A 113 0.41 11.34 7.53
N TYR A 114 -0.37 10.60 8.30
CA TYR A 114 -0.74 11.01 9.65
C TYR A 114 0.44 11.12 10.62
N ARG A 115 1.57 10.44 10.33
CA ARG A 115 2.82 10.56 11.10
C ARG A 115 3.69 11.72 10.64
N ASP A 116 3.54 12.19 9.41
CA ASP A 116 4.35 13.27 8.85
C ASP A 116 3.79 14.65 9.23
N ALA A 117 4.65 15.49 9.81
CA ALA A 117 4.29 16.84 10.24
C ALA A 117 3.81 17.74 9.09
N ASN A 118 4.29 17.52 7.86
CA ASN A 118 3.89 18.29 6.69
C ASN A 118 2.42 18.06 6.33
N TYR A 119 1.87 16.92 6.68
CA TYR A 119 0.47 16.55 6.45
C TYR A 119 -0.41 16.72 7.70
N SER A 120 0.10 17.38 8.75
CA SER A 120 -0.65 17.60 9.99
C SER A 120 -2.05 18.22 9.83
N PRO A 121 -2.35 19.09 8.85
CA PRO A 121 -3.70 19.56 8.61
C PRO A 121 -4.70 18.45 8.25
N LEU A 122 -4.24 17.34 7.67
CA LEU A 122 -5.08 16.18 7.34
C LEU A 122 -5.47 15.33 8.55
N ARG A 123 -4.94 15.58 9.74
CA ARG A 123 -5.27 14.78 10.93
C ARG A 123 -6.75 14.81 11.31
N LYS A 124 -7.48 15.82 10.85
CA LYS A 124 -8.93 15.92 10.99
C LYS A 124 -9.72 15.28 9.87
N ALA A 125 -9.04 14.87 8.80
CA ALA A 125 -9.68 14.16 7.70
C ALA A 125 -10.10 12.76 8.14
N ARG A 126 -11.08 12.22 7.47
CA ARG A 126 -11.41 10.80 7.56
C ARG A 126 -10.38 10.01 6.75
N TYR A 127 -9.77 9.03 7.38
CA TYR A 127 -8.58 8.42 6.85
C TYR A 127 -8.79 6.95 6.53
N VAL A 128 -8.46 6.57 5.31
CA VAL A 128 -8.29 5.17 4.91
C VAL A 128 -6.83 4.99 4.54
N LEU A 129 -6.12 4.14 5.26
CA LEU A 129 -4.74 3.80 4.94
C LEU A 129 -4.72 2.62 3.98
N GLU A 130 -4.16 2.82 2.80
CA GLU A 130 -4.04 1.79 1.78
C GLU A 130 -2.59 1.37 1.58
N ALA A 131 -2.32 0.08 1.77
CA ALA A 131 -1.03 -0.47 1.43
C ALA A 131 -0.85 -0.43 -0.10
N LEU A 132 0.09 0.34 -0.59
CA LEU A 132 0.44 0.39 -2.00
C LEU A 132 1.53 -0.64 -2.30
N ASN A 133 1.15 -1.69 -3.00
CA ASN A 133 2.02 -2.80 -3.35
C ASN A 133 1.93 -3.14 -4.83
N GLU A 134 2.92 -3.83 -5.38
CA GLU A 134 2.97 -4.26 -6.78
C GLU A 134 2.71 -3.10 -7.77
N PHE A 135 3.41 -1.99 -7.63
CA PHE A 135 3.25 -0.80 -8.46
C PHE A 135 4.54 -0.42 -9.21
N GLY A 136 4.39 0.35 -10.27
CA GLY A 136 5.52 0.79 -11.10
C GLY A 136 6.23 -0.35 -11.81
N GLY A 137 5.52 -1.45 -12.10
CA GLY A 137 6.05 -2.65 -12.71
C GLY A 137 6.78 -3.58 -11.75
N ASP A 138 6.63 -3.36 -10.45
CA ASP A 138 7.20 -4.16 -9.38
C ASP A 138 6.33 -5.42 -9.16
N ASP A 139 6.80 -6.56 -9.62
CA ASP A 139 6.06 -7.82 -9.69
C ASP A 139 6.65 -8.94 -8.83
N HIS A 140 7.42 -8.60 -7.80
CA HIS A 140 7.98 -9.58 -6.88
C HIS A 140 7.33 -9.54 -5.50
N MET A 141 7.55 -10.64 -4.78
CA MET A 141 7.06 -10.77 -3.42
C MET A 141 7.78 -9.77 -2.52
N HIS A 142 7.02 -8.91 -1.88
CA HIS A 142 7.53 -7.94 -0.93
C HIS A 142 6.43 -7.47 0.02
N GLY A 143 6.83 -6.78 1.06
CA GLY A 143 5.95 -6.21 2.06
C GLY A 143 6.64 -6.17 3.42
N ASP A 144 5.93 -5.66 4.42
CA ASP A 144 6.41 -5.57 5.79
C ASP A 144 5.24 -5.84 6.72
N PHE A 145 5.13 -7.08 7.16
CA PHE A 145 4.01 -7.50 7.99
C PHE A 145 3.94 -6.73 9.31
N ALA A 146 5.09 -6.55 9.97
CA ALA A 146 5.13 -5.90 11.28
C ALA A 146 4.68 -4.44 11.20
N ARG A 147 5.18 -3.68 10.21
CA ARG A 147 4.82 -2.28 10.04
C ARG A 147 3.37 -2.06 9.64
N HIS A 148 2.82 -2.94 8.80
CA HIS A 148 1.41 -2.82 8.41
C HIS A 148 0.48 -3.18 9.56
N ILE A 149 0.84 -4.16 10.39
CA ILE A 149 0.12 -4.47 11.63
C ILE A 149 0.16 -3.29 12.61
N GLU A 150 1.34 -2.66 12.79
CA GLU A 150 1.50 -1.48 13.63
C GLU A 150 0.62 -0.32 13.12
N ALA A 151 0.74 0.02 11.84
CA ALA A 151 -0.02 1.11 11.23
C ALA A 151 -1.54 0.87 11.31
N ALA A 152 -2.00 -0.35 11.07
CA ALA A 152 -3.41 -0.69 11.19
C ALA A 152 -3.94 -0.56 12.63
N LYS A 153 -3.13 -0.89 13.63
CA LYS A 153 -3.47 -0.66 15.05
C LYS A 153 -3.58 0.84 15.37
N GLU A 154 -2.64 1.64 14.88
CA GLU A 154 -2.67 3.10 15.06
C GLU A 154 -3.92 3.73 14.43
N MET A 155 -4.36 3.22 13.27
CA MET A 155 -5.60 3.65 12.63
C MET A 155 -6.85 3.43 13.49
N THR A 156 -6.78 2.52 14.47
CA THR A 156 -7.89 2.29 15.43
C THR A 156 -7.74 3.04 16.76
N ASP A 157 -6.70 3.84 16.91
CA ASP A 157 -6.45 4.64 18.10
C ASP A 157 -6.78 6.12 17.84
N PRO A 158 -7.92 6.64 18.37
CA PRO A 158 -8.32 8.02 18.15
C PRO A 158 -7.33 9.07 18.70
N SER A 159 -6.40 8.67 19.57
CA SER A 159 -5.34 9.56 20.04
C SER A 159 -4.23 9.77 19.00
N ILE A 160 -4.15 8.89 18.00
CA ILE A 160 -3.16 8.94 16.91
C ILE A 160 -3.83 9.43 15.63
N VAL A 161 -4.95 8.81 15.24
CA VAL A 161 -5.75 9.16 14.07
C VAL A 161 -7.19 9.40 14.51
N GLU A 162 -7.61 10.66 14.54
CA GLU A 162 -8.92 11.04 15.07
C GLU A 162 -10.08 10.31 14.38
N HIS A 163 -9.97 10.11 13.06
CA HIS A 163 -10.98 9.45 12.23
C HIS A 163 -10.34 8.41 11.30
N GLY A 164 -9.84 7.32 11.89
CA GLY A 164 -9.36 6.15 11.14
C GLY A 164 -10.53 5.30 10.68
N ASP A 165 -10.91 5.42 9.41
CA ASP A 165 -12.11 4.77 8.86
C ASP A 165 -11.85 3.40 8.26
N GLY A 166 -10.61 3.09 7.93
CA GLY A 166 -10.31 1.80 7.33
C GLY A 166 -8.84 1.57 7.00
N PHE A 167 -8.59 0.32 6.65
CA PHE A 167 -7.32 -0.15 6.15
C PHE A 167 -7.58 -0.99 4.89
N GLY A 168 -6.86 -0.72 3.81
CA GLY A 168 -7.10 -1.35 2.52
C GLY A 168 -5.83 -1.62 1.73
N ASN A 169 -6.00 -1.99 0.48
CA ASN A 169 -4.92 -2.24 -0.44
C ASN A 169 -5.18 -1.57 -1.79
N CYS A 170 -4.16 -0.92 -2.31
CA CYS A 170 -4.12 -0.42 -3.67
C CYS A 170 -2.94 -1.08 -4.40
N THR A 171 -3.18 -1.64 -5.56
CA THR A 171 -2.16 -2.33 -6.35
C THR A 171 -2.38 -2.12 -7.83
N GLU A 172 -1.30 -1.99 -8.59
CA GLU A 172 -1.36 -1.93 -10.07
C GLU A 172 -1.29 -3.32 -10.69
N LEU A 173 -0.69 -4.27 -9.97
CA LEU A 173 -0.58 -5.67 -10.35
C LEU A 173 -1.20 -6.55 -9.27
N CYS A 174 -1.51 -7.78 -9.61
CA CYS A 174 -2.02 -8.73 -8.63
C CYS A 174 -1.57 -10.14 -9.03
N GLY A 175 -0.86 -10.80 -8.14
CA GLY A 175 -0.51 -12.18 -8.40
C GLY A 175 0.71 -12.74 -7.69
N VAL A 176 1.49 -11.93 -7.01
CA VAL A 176 2.72 -12.45 -6.36
C VAL A 176 2.79 -12.23 -4.87
N SER A 177 2.12 -11.25 -4.32
CA SER A 177 2.15 -10.94 -2.89
C SER A 177 0.89 -11.42 -2.16
N LEU A 178 0.40 -12.62 -2.47
CA LEU A 178 -0.86 -13.15 -1.93
C LEU A 178 -0.91 -13.17 -0.40
N HIS A 179 0.20 -13.50 0.26
CA HIS A 179 0.28 -13.48 1.73
C HIS A 179 0.18 -12.08 2.29
N PHE A 180 0.75 -11.10 1.58
CA PHE A 180 0.64 -9.70 1.96
C PHE A 180 -0.80 -9.20 1.83
N PHE A 181 -1.48 -9.52 0.74
CA PHE A 181 -2.89 -9.16 0.55
C PHE A 181 -3.80 -9.82 1.59
N ASP A 182 -3.54 -11.10 1.92
CA ASP A 182 -4.27 -11.80 2.97
C ASP A 182 -4.13 -11.07 4.32
N LEU A 183 -2.93 -10.62 4.67
CA LEU A 183 -2.72 -9.78 5.86
C LEU A 183 -3.52 -8.48 5.80
N ILE A 184 -3.43 -7.72 4.70
CA ILE A 184 -4.10 -6.42 4.58
C ILE A 184 -5.61 -6.57 4.75
N PHE A 185 -6.22 -7.58 4.13
CA PHE A 185 -7.65 -7.83 4.27
C PHE A 185 -8.04 -8.26 5.70
N GLN A 186 -7.19 -9.01 6.40
CA GLN A 186 -7.44 -9.32 7.80
C GLN A 186 -7.34 -8.08 8.69
N LEU A 187 -6.37 -7.20 8.44
CA LEU A 187 -6.21 -5.94 9.17
C LEU A 187 -7.39 -5.01 8.97
N ALA A 188 -8.03 -5.02 7.81
CA ALA A 188 -9.24 -4.24 7.56
C ALA A 188 -10.42 -4.67 8.45
N TRP A 189 -10.45 -5.92 8.92
CA TRP A 189 -11.53 -6.46 9.76
C TRP A 189 -11.25 -6.33 11.26
N ASN A 190 -10.06 -6.73 11.71
CA ASN A 190 -9.71 -6.76 13.13
C ASN A 190 -8.20 -6.56 13.34
N PRO A 191 -7.70 -5.32 13.27
CA PRO A 191 -6.27 -5.06 13.43
C PRO A 191 -5.76 -5.25 14.86
N LYS A 192 -6.63 -5.14 15.89
CA LYS A 192 -6.19 -5.03 17.29
C LYS A 192 -5.48 -6.28 17.81
N ASP A 193 -5.97 -7.44 17.44
CA ASP A 193 -5.53 -8.72 17.99
C ASP A 193 -4.49 -9.43 17.12
N ILE A 194 -4.21 -8.89 15.94
CA ILE A 194 -3.27 -9.50 15.01
C ILE A 194 -1.84 -9.19 15.41
N THR A 195 -1.00 -10.22 15.43
CA THR A 195 0.46 -10.14 15.52
C THR A 195 1.07 -10.87 14.33
N VAL A 196 2.34 -10.62 14.02
CA VAL A 196 3.03 -11.38 12.96
C VAL A 196 2.91 -12.87 13.22
N GLN A 197 3.18 -13.32 14.46
CA GLN A 197 3.11 -14.74 14.81
C GLN A 197 1.71 -15.33 14.61
N SER A 198 0.66 -14.67 15.12
CA SER A 198 -0.72 -15.16 14.96
C SER A 198 -1.16 -15.19 13.50
N PHE A 199 -0.77 -14.19 12.72
CA PHE A 199 -1.03 -14.16 11.28
C PHE A 199 -0.37 -15.32 10.55
N LEU A 200 0.93 -15.59 10.82
CA LEU A 200 1.65 -16.70 10.19
C LEU A 200 1.02 -18.07 10.52
N GLU A 201 0.59 -18.27 11.78
CA GLU A 201 -0.07 -19.50 12.22
C GLU A 201 -1.44 -19.69 11.55
N ASP A 202 -2.25 -18.64 11.51
CA ASP A 202 -3.59 -18.69 10.90
C ASP A 202 -3.51 -18.81 9.37
N SER A 203 -2.60 -18.09 8.74
CA SER A 203 -2.37 -18.17 7.30
C SER A 203 -1.89 -19.55 6.89
N ALA A 204 -0.93 -20.12 7.62
CA ALA A 204 -0.46 -21.48 7.39
C ALA A 204 -1.59 -22.51 7.51
N LYS A 205 -2.44 -22.40 8.54
CA LYS A 205 -3.58 -23.27 8.75
C LYS A 205 -4.62 -23.19 7.63
N ARG A 206 -4.97 -21.97 7.21
CA ARG A 206 -5.95 -21.75 6.14
C ARG A 206 -5.43 -22.23 4.79
N ARG A 207 -4.19 -21.85 4.48
CA ARG A 207 -3.62 -22.02 3.15
C ARG A 207 -3.13 -23.45 2.90
N TYR A 208 -2.55 -24.07 3.91
CA TYR A 208 -1.93 -25.40 3.78
C TYR A 208 -2.77 -26.55 4.35
N GLY A 209 -4.00 -26.26 4.77
CA GLY A 209 -5.08 -27.23 4.95
C GLY A 209 -4.79 -28.44 5.84
N GLY A 210 -4.30 -28.27 7.05
CA GLY A 210 -4.10 -29.37 7.99
C GLY A 210 -2.87 -30.23 7.72
N LEU A 211 -1.93 -29.74 6.92
CA LEU A 211 -0.53 -30.15 7.03
C LEU A 211 -0.12 -30.00 8.48
N ALA A 212 0.84 -30.85 8.92
CA ALA A 212 1.42 -30.70 10.23
C ALA A 212 1.64 -29.19 10.48
N PRO A 213 0.95 -28.59 11.45
CA PRO A 213 0.96 -27.12 11.62
C PRO A 213 2.38 -26.56 11.69
N GLU A 214 3.30 -27.36 12.23
CA GLU A 214 4.70 -26.98 12.37
C GLU A 214 5.41 -26.76 11.03
N ILE A 215 5.08 -27.56 10.00
CA ILE A 215 5.69 -27.43 8.67
C ILE A 215 5.18 -26.17 7.97
N GLY A 216 3.86 -25.97 8.00
CA GLY A 216 3.25 -24.79 7.41
C GLY A 216 3.72 -23.49 8.08
N VAL A 217 3.76 -23.45 9.41
CA VAL A 217 4.26 -22.28 10.16
C VAL A 217 5.75 -22.07 9.92
N LYS A 218 6.56 -23.14 9.85
CA LYS A 218 7.98 -23.02 9.50
C LYS A 218 8.14 -22.35 8.12
N ALA A 219 7.42 -22.84 7.11
CA ALA A 219 7.48 -22.31 5.76
C ALA A 219 7.08 -20.84 5.72
N MET A 220 5.98 -20.46 6.37
CA MET A 220 5.55 -19.06 6.46
C MET A 220 6.55 -18.15 7.17
N LYS A 221 7.18 -18.63 8.26
CA LYS A 221 8.24 -17.88 8.94
C LYS A 221 9.47 -17.67 8.06
N THR A 222 9.87 -18.70 7.34
CA THR A 222 11.01 -18.60 6.42
C THR A 222 10.71 -17.58 5.32
N LEU A 223 9.48 -17.59 4.79
CA LEU A 223 9.05 -16.64 3.76
C LEU A 223 8.94 -15.20 4.32
N GLU A 224 8.41 -15.06 5.53
CA GLU A 224 8.38 -13.75 6.21
C GLU A 224 9.79 -13.17 6.36
N GLN A 225 10.74 -13.95 6.84
CA GLN A 225 12.13 -13.52 7.00
C GLN A 225 12.81 -13.21 5.67
N ALA A 226 12.44 -13.89 4.58
CA ALA A 226 13.02 -13.67 3.27
C ALA A 226 12.50 -12.40 2.59
N VAL A 227 11.19 -12.15 2.63
CA VAL A 227 10.55 -11.14 1.76
C VAL A 227 9.54 -10.22 2.45
N TYR A 228 9.06 -10.56 3.67
CA TYR A 228 8.02 -9.80 4.37
C TYR A 228 8.46 -9.25 5.74
N CYS A 229 9.76 -9.15 5.99
CA CYS A 229 10.29 -8.62 7.25
C CYS A 229 10.56 -7.11 7.18
N ASP A 230 10.38 -6.45 8.34
CA ASP A 230 10.96 -5.14 8.58
C ASP A 230 12.41 -5.30 9.04
N ASP A 231 13.33 -5.24 8.11
CA ASP A 231 14.71 -5.01 8.47
C ASP A 231 15.09 -3.56 8.21
N ARG A 232 14.98 -2.74 9.25
CA ARG A 232 15.26 -1.28 9.18
C ARG A 232 16.71 -0.99 8.81
N ASP A 233 17.60 -1.93 9.04
CA ASP A 233 19.03 -1.79 8.80
C ASP A 233 19.55 -2.71 7.68
N SER A 234 18.73 -3.66 7.19
CA SER A 234 19.18 -4.62 6.21
C SER A 234 18.87 -4.22 4.78
N SER A 235 19.64 -4.81 3.95
CA SER A 235 19.60 -4.83 2.51
C SER A 235 18.34 -5.45 1.90
N HIS A 236 17.54 -6.19 2.66
CA HIS A 236 16.31 -6.81 2.18
C HIS A 236 15.31 -5.77 1.68
N ALA A 237 15.22 -4.61 2.35
CA ALA A 237 14.46 -3.47 1.85
C ALA A 237 14.94 -2.96 0.47
N ARG A 238 16.13 -3.33 0.05
CA ARG A 238 16.72 -2.92 -1.24
C ARG A 238 16.23 -3.78 -2.40
N TYR A 239 15.74 -5.00 -2.11
CA TYR A 239 15.16 -5.88 -3.14
C TYR A 239 13.80 -5.42 -3.62
N GLN A 240 13.09 -4.59 -2.87
CA GLN A 240 11.81 -4.00 -3.24
C GLN A 240 11.88 -3.08 -4.48
N LYS A 241 13.01 -2.94 -5.14
CA LYS A 241 13.21 -2.04 -6.28
C LYS A 241 13.58 -2.71 -7.60
N ARG A 242 13.46 -4.02 -7.71
CA ARG A 242 13.76 -4.68 -8.98
C ARG A 242 12.52 -4.80 -9.85
N CYS A 243 12.19 -3.74 -10.53
CA CYS A 243 11.30 -3.78 -11.68
C CYS A 243 12.05 -4.38 -12.87
N TYR A 244 11.72 -5.61 -13.25
CA TYR A 244 12.37 -6.30 -14.37
C TYR A 244 11.94 -5.78 -15.73
N LEU A 245 10.81 -5.12 -15.83
CA LEU A 245 10.29 -4.57 -17.09
C LEU A 245 10.89 -3.21 -17.42
N VAL A 246 11.43 -2.50 -16.45
CA VAL A 246 12.00 -1.16 -16.64
C VAL A 246 13.44 -1.13 -16.14
N ARG A 247 14.39 -1.35 -17.03
CA ARG A 247 15.85 -1.23 -16.90
C ARG A 247 16.40 -1.57 -15.50
N PRO A 248 17.21 -2.61 -15.33
CA PRO A 248 17.85 -2.94 -14.07
C PRO A 248 18.64 -1.71 -13.58
N GLN A 249 18.16 -1.06 -12.54
CA GLN A 249 18.98 -0.08 -11.83
C GLN A 249 20.09 -0.88 -11.15
N ARG A 250 21.31 -0.74 -11.65
CA ARG A 250 22.53 -1.37 -11.10
C ARG A 250 22.83 -0.78 -9.72
N ARG A 251 22.10 -1.20 -8.68
CA ARG A 251 22.61 -1.08 -7.31
C ARG A 251 23.41 -2.32 -7.02
N GLN A 252 24.64 -2.12 -6.61
CA GLN A 252 25.48 -3.19 -6.07
C GLN A 252 24.98 -3.51 -4.68
N VAL A 253 24.18 -4.55 -4.57
CA VAL A 253 23.83 -5.14 -3.27
C VAL A 253 24.98 -6.05 -2.87
N PRO A 254 25.44 -6.04 -1.61
CA PRO A 254 26.47 -6.97 -1.15
C PRO A 254 26.06 -8.43 -1.41
N LEU A 255 26.94 -9.21 -1.98
CA LEU A 255 26.69 -10.61 -2.32
C LEU A 255 26.23 -11.46 -1.12
N SER A 256 26.76 -11.15 0.08
CA SER A 256 26.36 -11.84 1.31
C SER A 256 24.89 -11.66 1.70
N GLU A 257 24.31 -10.53 1.36
CA GLU A 257 22.92 -10.21 1.66
C GLU A 257 21.99 -10.93 0.67
N THR A 258 22.33 -10.90 -0.62
CA THR A 258 21.64 -11.69 -1.64
C THR A 258 21.66 -13.16 -1.28
N GLN A 259 22.80 -13.68 -0.84
CA GLN A 259 22.95 -15.08 -0.48
C GLN A 259 22.03 -15.48 0.68
N GLN A 260 21.85 -14.63 1.67
CA GLN A 260 20.94 -14.91 2.78
C GLN A 260 19.48 -15.07 2.33
N VAL A 261 18.99 -14.20 1.45
CA VAL A 261 17.63 -14.33 0.89
C VAL A 261 17.52 -15.60 0.06
N VAL A 262 18.48 -15.86 -0.80
CA VAL A 262 18.54 -17.07 -1.62
C VAL A 262 18.51 -18.34 -0.75
N ASP A 263 19.26 -18.35 0.35
CA ASP A 263 19.30 -19.49 1.28
C ASP A 263 17.95 -19.71 1.97
N LEU A 264 17.27 -18.63 2.40
CA LEU A 264 15.91 -18.69 2.99
C LEU A 264 14.88 -19.20 1.98
N LEU A 265 14.89 -18.68 0.74
CA LEU A 265 13.97 -19.14 -0.30
C LEU A 265 14.21 -20.62 -0.65
N ASN A 266 15.46 -21.05 -0.66
CA ASN A 266 15.82 -22.44 -0.86
C ASN A 266 15.37 -23.33 0.33
N ASP A 267 15.48 -22.87 1.58
CA ASP A 267 14.93 -23.60 2.75
C ASP A 267 13.41 -23.75 2.67
N TYR A 268 12.71 -22.68 2.24
CA TYR A 268 11.27 -22.75 1.97
C TYR A 268 10.96 -23.83 0.94
N MET A 269 11.60 -23.78 -0.24
CA MET A 269 11.39 -24.76 -1.32
C MET A 269 11.69 -26.19 -0.88
N THR A 270 12.77 -26.39 -0.13
CA THR A 270 13.14 -27.71 0.41
C THR A 270 12.07 -28.22 1.38
N THR A 271 11.61 -27.38 2.28
CA THR A 271 10.56 -27.69 3.25
C THR A 271 9.26 -28.11 2.54
N MET A 272 8.82 -27.35 1.53
CA MET A 272 7.57 -27.62 0.82
C MET A 272 7.69 -28.79 -0.16
N THR A 273 8.83 -29.00 -0.78
CA THR A 273 9.04 -30.14 -1.69
C THR A 273 9.07 -31.47 -0.94
N ALA A 274 9.52 -31.50 0.31
CA ALA A 274 9.55 -32.70 1.15
C ALA A 274 8.15 -33.15 1.62
N LEU A 275 7.09 -32.38 1.38
CA LEU A 275 5.73 -32.79 1.72
C LEU A 275 5.31 -34.01 0.90
N PRO A 276 4.54 -34.97 1.50
CA PRO A 276 3.88 -36.03 0.76
C PRO A 276 2.96 -35.49 -0.35
N ASP A 277 2.88 -36.16 -1.47
CA ASP A 277 2.10 -35.70 -2.62
C ASP A 277 0.61 -35.52 -2.31
N ASP A 278 0.04 -36.36 -1.44
CA ASP A 278 -1.34 -36.23 -0.97
C ASP A 278 -1.60 -35.00 -0.09
N LYS A 279 -0.55 -34.29 0.32
CA LYS A 279 -0.59 -33.05 1.11
C LYS A 279 -0.31 -31.81 0.28
N LYS A 280 0.14 -31.95 -0.96
CA LYS A 280 0.38 -30.82 -1.86
C LYS A 280 -0.95 -30.35 -2.44
N THR A 281 -1.30 -29.13 -2.12
CA THR A 281 -2.51 -28.45 -2.65
C THR A 281 -2.12 -27.47 -3.77
N ASP A 282 -3.10 -27.02 -4.53
CA ASP A 282 -2.90 -25.98 -5.55
C ASP A 282 -2.33 -24.70 -4.94
N ALA A 283 -2.74 -24.36 -3.71
CA ALA A 283 -2.22 -23.20 -3.00
C ALA A 283 -0.71 -23.33 -2.71
N ILE A 284 -0.26 -24.53 -2.31
CA ILE A 284 1.17 -24.81 -2.11
C ILE A 284 1.92 -24.73 -3.45
N GLY A 285 1.33 -25.27 -4.52
CA GLY A 285 1.90 -25.20 -5.87
C GLY A 285 2.09 -23.75 -6.34
N GLN A 286 1.11 -22.89 -6.09
CA GLN A 286 1.19 -21.47 -6.41
C GLN A 286 2.28 -20.77 -5.61
N ASP A 287 2.33 -20.98 -4.29
CA ASP A 287 3.35 -20.37 -3.44
C ASP A 287 4.76 -20.81 -3.83
N MET A 288 4.94 -22.09 -4.16
CA MET A 288 6.23 -22.62 -4.63
C MET A 288 6.63 -21.99 -5.97
N TYR A 289 5.67 -21.78 -6.88
CA TYR A 289 5.93 -21.10 -8.14
C TYR A 289 6.40 -19.65 -7.92
N ASP A 290 5.72 -18.91 -7.06
CA ASP A 290 6.06 -17.51 -6.76
C ASP A 290 7.42 -17.40 -6.08
N VAL A 291 7.71 -18.29 -5.12
CA VAL A 291 9.01 -18.38 -4.45
C VAL A 291 10.12 -18.77 -5.45
N MET A 292 9.86 -19.72 -6.36
CA MET A 292 10.83 -20.09 -7.38
C MET A 292 11.11 -18.94 -8.34
N ARG A 293 10.09 -18.21 -8.74
CA ARG A 293 10.23 -17.02 -9.57
C ARG A 293 11.09 -15.97 -8.86
N GLN A 294 10.85 -15.71 -7.59
CA GLN A 294 11.67 -14.82 -6.77
C GLN A 294 13.12 -15.31 -6.68
N TYR A 295 13.31 -16.60 -6.39
CA TYR A 295 14.63 -17.22 -6.28
C TYR A 295 15.47 -17.09 -7.56
N ILE A 296 14.86 -17.29 -8.74
CA ILE A 296 15.56 -17.16 -10.02
C ILE A 296 15.94 -15.72 -10.32
N THR A 297 15.20 -14.78 -9.80
CA THR A 297 15.41 -13.34 -10.05
C THR A 297 16.39 -12.69 -9.09
N GLU A 298 16.62 -13.28 -7.92
CA GLU A 298 17.67 -12.88 -6.96
C GLU A 298 19.06 -13.44 -7.37
#